data_51f9d2cf48bf48727eedd9f97f0426a5
#
_entry.id   51f9d2cf48bf48727eedd9f97f0426a5
#
_cell.length_a   1.000
_cell.length_b   1.000
_cell.length_c   1.000
_cell.angle_alpha   90.00
_cell.angle_beta   90.00
_cell.angle_gamma   90.00
#
_symmetry.space_group_name_H-M   'P 1'
#
loop_
_entity.id
_entity.type
_entity.pdbx_description
1 polymer ?
#
loop_
_entity_poly.entity_id
_entity_poly.type
_entity_poly.pdbx_seq_one_letter_code
_entity_poly.pdbx_strand_id
1 'polypeptide(L)'
;MMKIDKIKELVDSNNGILSSKILSENNIHRQYLKNLVDSGYLIKVSRGLYVRPDRDINEFYVLGQQFKTGIFSHNTALYFYNLTDRTPFTLDMTFPSNVRPSNYMLNPHYMNKERLDIGVTNKELEDGTSIKIYNMERTICDIIRDRNKIDSQIFNTALKEYMKRNDKNLNLLYEYAKIFKISKILKLHLEILA
;
A
#
# COMPACT_ATOMS: atom_id res chain seq x y z
N MET A 1 -24.27 8.53 27.57
CA MET A 1 -25.10 8.52 26.38
C MET A 1 -24.40 9.34 25.26
N MET A 2 -24.20 10.66 25.39
CA MET A 2 -23.57 11.52 24.35
C MET A 2 -22.27 11.03 23.71
N LYS A 3 -21.34 10.33 24.42
CA LYS A 3 -20.06 9.92 23.84
C LYS A 3 -20.16 8.68 22.94
N ILE A 4 -21.04 7.75 23.22
CA ILE A 4 -21.28 6.55 22.38
C ILE A 4 -21.99 6.98 21.10
N ASP A 5 -22.96 7.88 21.19
CA ASP A 5 -23.67 8.40 20.03
C ASP A 5 -22.71 9.12 19.07
N LYS A 6 -21.80 9.94 19.63
CA LYS A 6 -20.74 10.58 18.84
C LYS A 6 -19.81 9.56 18.16
N ILE A 7 -19.50 8.44 18.80
CA ILE A 7 -18.68 7.37 18.18
C ILE A 7 -19.45 6.74 17.02
N LYS A 8 -20.74 6.48 17.17
CA LYS A 8 -21.59 5.94 16.11
C LYS A 8 -21.64 6.90 14.89
N GLU A 9 -21.82 8.19 15.14
CA GLU A 9 -21.75 9.22 14.09
C GLU A 9 -20.40 9.22 13.37
N LEU A 10 -19.28 9.06 14.10
CA LEU A 10 -17.96 8.94 13.51
C LEU A 10 -17.78 7.66 12.70
N VAL A 11 -18.36 6.55 13.13
CA VAL A 11 -18.37 5.30 12.37
C VAL A 11 -19.15 5.48 11.07
N ASP A 12 -20.32 6.07 11.12
CA ASP A 12 -21.18 6.29 9.95
C ASP A 12 -20.54 7.27 8.96
N SER A 13 -19.95 8.38 9.44
CA SER A 13 -19.25 9.36 8.60
C SER A 13 -17.94 8.85 7.99
N ASN A 14 -17.39 7.75 8.50
CA ASN A 14 -16.20 7.08 7.99
C ASN A 14 -16.54 5.71 7.34
N ASN A 15 -17.69 5.60 6.72
CA ASN A 15 -18.12 4.40 6.00
C ASN A 15 -18.04 3.10 6.82
N GLY A 16 -18.40 3.14 8.09
CA GLY A 16 -18.39 1.98 8.98
C GLY A 16 -16.99 1.63 9.54
N ILE A 17 -15.99 2.47 9.34
CA ILE A 17 -14.61 2.24 9.79
C ILE A 17 -14.25 3.20 10.93
N LEU A 18 -13.66 2.67 11.99
CA LEU A 18 -13.18 3.45 13.13
C LEU A 18 -11.72 3.10 13.46
N SER A 19 -10.84 4.09 13.37
CA SER A 19 -9.44 3.91 13.79
C SER A 19 -9.15 4.60 15.12
N SER A 20 -8.12 4.12 15.82
CA SER A 20 -7.63 4.78 17.05
C SER A 20 -7.20 6.23 16.79
N LYS A 21 -6.84 6.59 15.55
CA LYS A 21 -6.50 7.95 15.15
C LYS A 21 -7.73 8.84 15.19
N ILE A 22 -8.84 8.40 14.57
CA ILE A 22 -10.12 9.14 14.58
C ILE A 22 -10.59 9.42 16.00
N LEU A 23 -10.47 8.43 16.91
CA LEU A 23 -10.82 8.63 18.32
C LEU A 23 -9.96 9.69 19.00
N SER A 24 -8.64 9.63 18.77
CA SER A 24 -7.69 10.60 19.34
C SER A 24 -7.95 12.02 18.87
N GLU A 25 -8.21 12.19 17.58
CA GLU A 25 -8.54 13.48 16.94
C GLU A 25 -9.86 14.07 17.48
N ASN A 26 -10.78 13.22 17.92
CA ASN A 26 -12.04 13.63 18.52
C ASN A 26 -12.05 13.63 20.08
N ASN A 27 -10.88 13.48 20.71
CA ASN A 27 -10.73 13.43 22.17
C ASN A 27 -11.62 12.36 22.86
N ILE A 28 -11.80 11.21 22.21
CA ILE A 28 -12.60 10.10 22.71
C ILE A 28 -11.69 9.02 23.28
N HIS A 29 -11.94 8.63 24.55
CA HIS A 29 -11.15 7.60 25.20
C HIS A 29 -11.48 6.20 24.66
N ARG A 30 -10.45 5.36 24.48
CA ARG A 30 -10.57 4.01 23.89
C ARG A 30 -11.43 3.02 24.69
N GLN A 31 -11.69 3.29 25.96
CA GLN A 31 -12.53 2.42 26.81
C GLN A 31 -13.92 2.17 26.22
N TYR A 32 -14.48 3.16 25.48
CA TYR A 32 -15.79 3.00 24.85
C TYR A 32 -15.82 1.96 23.74
N LEU A 33 -14.65 1.65 23.14
CA LEU A 33 -14.54 0.62 22.09
C LEU A 33 -14.88 -0.77 22.61
N LYS A 34 -14.51 -1.08 23.86
CA LYS A 34 -14.81 -2.37 24.45
C LYS A 34 -16.31 -2.63 24.45
N ASN A 35 -17.10 -1.66 24.93
CA ASN A 35 -18.56 -1.79 24.97
C ASN A 35 -19.18 -1.96 23.58
N LEU A 36 -18.63 -1.27 22.54
CA LEU A 36 -19.11 -1.37 21.16
C LEU A 36 -18.74 -2.71 20.52
N VAL A 37 -17.61 -3.29 20.88
CA VAL A 37 -17.21 -4.63 20.44
C VAL A 37 -18.02 -5.70 21.19
N ASP A 38 -18.15 -5.58 22.50
CA ASP A 38 -18.90 -6.53 23.32
C ASP A 38 -20.39 -6.56 22.93
N SER A 39 -20.95 -5.43 22.49
CA SER A 39 -22.34 -5.35 21.98
C SER A 39 -22.48 -5.81 20.51
N GLY A 40 -21.40 -6.18 19.83
CA GLY A 40 -21.42 -6.57 18.42
C GLY A 40 -21.62 -5.42 17.43
N TYR A 41 -21.61 -4.16 17.88
CA TYR A 41 -21.73 -3.01 16.99
C TYR A 41 -20.46 -2.78 16.13
N LEU A 42 -19.29 -3.14 16.66
CA LEU A 42 -18.02 -3.11 15.96
C LEU A 42 -17.29 -4.45 16.07
N ILE A 43 -16.52 -4.80 15.05
CA ILE A 43 -15.55 -5.90 15.06
C ILE A 43 -14.15 -5.31 15.08
N LYS A 44 -13.26 -5.86 15.89
CA LYS A 44 -11.85 -5.51 15.87
C LYS A 44 -11.13 -6.30 14.76
N VAL A 45 -10.71 -5.61 13.70
CA VAL A 45 -10.02 -6.23 12.55
C VAL A 45 -8.52 -6.32 12.78
N SER A 46 -7.94 -5.27 13.37
CA SER A 46 -6.53 -5.25 13.75
C SER A 46 -6.30 -4.31 14.95
N ARG A 47 -5.03 -4.17 15.37
CA ARG A 47 -4.70 -3.24 16.47
C ARG A 47 -5.06 -1.81 16.10
N GLY A 48 -6.09 -1.28 16.76
CA GLY A 48 -6.55 0.11 16.58
C GLY A 48 -7.39 0.35 15.33
N LEU A 49 -7.89 -0.72 14.70
CA LEU A 49 -8.84 -0.67 13.60
C LEU A 49 -10.07 -1.50 13.92
N TYR A 50 -11.22 -0.89 13.82
CA TYR A 50 -12.54 -1.45 14.11
C TYR A 50 -13.47 -1.15 12.94
N VAL A 51 -14.37 -2.07 12.63
CA VAL A 51 -15.32 -1.93 11.52
C VAL A 51 -16.69 -2.40 11.93
N ARG A 52 -17.73 -1.95 11.26
CA ARG A 52 -19.08 -2.51 11.41
C ARG A 52 -19.12 -3.95 10.88
N PRO A 53 -19.90 -4.85 11.51
CA PRO A 53 -19.99 -6.26 11.08
C PRO A 53 -20.51 -6.46 9.66
N ASP A 54 -21.31 -5.53 9.15
CA ASP A 54 -21.89 -5.53 7.82
C ASP A 54 -20.95 -4.91 6.75
N ARG A 55 -19.75 -4.48 7.17
CA ARG A 55 -18.75 -3.88 6.30
C ARG A 55 -17.70 -4.92 5.88
N ASP A 56 -17.71 -5.29 4.62
CA ASP A 56 -16.54 -5.94 4.01
C ASP A 56 -15.42 -4.92 3.84
N ILE A 57 -14.24 -5.24 4.38
CA ILE A 57 -13.09 -4.34 4.36
C ILE A 57 -11.93 -4.99 3.61
N ASN A 58 -11.35 -4.22 2.72
CA ASN A 58 -10.24 -4.69 1.91
C ASN A 58 -9.00 -5.02 2.76
N GLU A 59 -8.42 -6.20 2.55
CA GLU A 59 -7.25 -6.69 3.31
C GLU A 59 -6.01 -5.80 3.13
N PHE A 60 -5.81 -5.19 1.96
CA PHE A 60 -4.71 -4.26 1.71
C PHE A 60 -4.84 -3.01 2.59
N TYR A 61 -6.07 -2.50 2.77
CA TYR A 61 -6.30 -1.40 3.69
C TYR A 61 -5.98 -1.80 5.13
N VAL A 62 -6.43 -2.98 5.58
CA VAL A 62 -6.15 -3.49 6.94
C VAL A 62 -4.65 -3.57 7.18
N LEU A 63 -3.89 -4.16 6.25
CA LEU A 63 -2.43 -4.26 6.36
C LEU A 63 -1.74 -2.89 6.30
N GLY A 64 -2.19 -2.00 5.43
CA GLY A 64 -1.71 -0.62 5.38
C GLY A 64 -1.92 0.14 6.70
N GLN A 65 -3.05 -0.07 7.38
CA GLN A 65 -3.31 0.50 8.71
C GLN A 65 -2.48 -0.15 9.82
N GLN A 66 -2.21 -1.45 9.71
CA GLN A 66 -1.34 -2.16 10.64
C GLN A 66 0.12 -1.72 10.51
N PHE A 67 0.60 -1.52 9.29
CA PHE A 67 1.98 -1.20 8.95
C PHE A 67 2.11 0.22 8.34
N LYS A 68 1.74 1.24 9.10
CA LYS A 68 1.66 2.65 8.65
C LYS A 68 2.94 3.24 8.05
N THR A 69 4.10 2.67 8.37
CA THR A 69 5.40 3.08 7.81
C THR A 69 5.76 2.33 6.53
N GLY A 70 5.00 1.29 6.19
CA GLY A 70 5.16 0.53 4.97
C GLY A 70 4.43 1.19 3.80
N ILE A 71 4.97 0.98 2.60
CA ILE A 71 4.42 1.47 1.34
C ILE A 71 4.30 0.26 0.42
N PHE A 72 3.12 -0.01 -0.12
CA PHE A 72 2.94 -1.10 -1.09
C PHE A 72 3.83 -0.89 -2.31
N SER A 73 4.50 -1.96 -2.75
CA SER A 73 5.58 -1.88 -3.72
C SER A 73 5.69 -3.17 -4.56
N HIS A 74 6.66 -3.25 -5.45
CA HIS A 74 7.05 -4.44 -6.23
C HIS A 74 5.83 -5.17 -6.85
N ASN A 75 5.67 -6.49 -6.62
CA ASN A 75 4.60 -7.27 -7.24
C ASN A 75 3.20 -6.81 -6.81
N THR A 76 3.03 -6.36 -5.56
CA THR A 76 1.75 -5.81 -5.11
C THR A 76 1.41 -4.52 -5.86
N ALA A 77 2.37 -3.63 -6.06
CA ALA A 77 2.15 -2.43 -6.85
C ALA A 77 1.93 -2.75 -8.33
N LEU A 78 2.67 -3.69 -8.92
CA LEU A 78 2.42 -4.17 -10.29
C LEU A 78 0.98 -4.67 -10.46
N TYR A 79 0.47 -5.45 -9.50
CA TYR A 79 -0.91 -5.93 -9.51
C TYR A 79 -1.92 -4.77 -9.55
N PHE A 80 -1.77 -3.78 -8.67
CA PHE A 80 -2.66 -2.62 -8.62
C PHE A 80 -2.63 -1.73 -9.87
N TYR A 81 -1.55 -1.77 -10.64
CA TYR A 81 -1.43 -1.02 -11.90
C TYR A 81 -1.73 -1.88 -13.13
N ASN A 82 -2.16 -3.14 -12.96
CA ASN A 82 -2.38 -4.09 -14.04
C ASN A 82 -1.11 -4.28 -14.92
N LEU A 83 0.06 -4.28 -14.28
CA LEU A 83 1.35 -4.52 -14.92
C LEU A 83 1.81 -5.98 -14.78
N THR A 84 0.98 -6.83 -14.21
CA THR A 84 1.13 -8.28 -14.09
C THR A 84 -0.24 -8.93 -14.12
N ASP A 85 -0.31 -10.15 -14.61
CA ASP A 85 -1.50 -11.02 -14.60
C ASP A 85 -1.57 -11.91 -13.34
N ARG A 86 -0.56 -11.83 -12.47
CA ARG A 86 -0.46 -12.67 -11.26
C ARG A 86 -0.94 -11.91 -10.02
N THR A 87 -1.86 -12.51 -9.29
CA THR A 87 -2.21 -12.07 -7.94
C THR A 87 -1.07 -12.41 -6.98
N PRO A 88 -0.56 -11.47 -6.19
CA PRO A 88 0.53 -11.74 -5.26
C PRO A 88 0.07 -12.64 -4.11
N PHE A 89 0.80 -13.73 -3.84
CA PHE A 89 0.56 -14.61 -2.67
C PHE A 89 0.98 -13.95 -1.35
N THR A 90 2.02 -13.14 -1.39
CA THR A 90 2.49 -12.32 -0.28
C THR A 90 2.51 -10.87 -0.72
N LEU A 91 2.25 -9.96 0.22
CA LEU A 91 2.13 -8.55 -0.08
C LEU A 91 3.48 -7.84 0.08
N ASP A 92 4.00 -7.35 -1.04
CA ASP A 92 5.24 -6.60 -1.06
C ASP A 92 5.02 -5.19 -0.49
N MET A 93 5.75 -4.87 0.57
CA MET A 93 5.77 -3.52 1.15
C MET A 93 7.21 -3.07 1.42
N THR A 94 7.52 -1.84 1.09
CA THR A 94 8.82 -1.21 1.38
C THR A 94 8.76 -0.43 2.68
N PHE A 95 9.71 -0.69 3.57
CA PHE A 95 9.83 -0.11 4.90
C PHE A 95 11.12 0.71 5.05
N PRO A 96 11.17 1.64 6.02
CA PRO A 96 12.44 2.23 6.45
C PRO A 96 13.42 1.14 6.91
N SER A 97 14.71 1.31 6.62
CA SER A 97 15.74 0.29 6.88
C SER A 97 15.90 -0.13 8.36
N ASN A 98 15.39 0.68 9.29
CA ASN A 98 15.40 0.40 10.74
C ASN A 98 14.13 -0.28 11.25
N VAL A 99 13.13 -0.52 10.41
CA VAL A 99 11.87 -1.20 10.77
C VAL A 99 11.96 -2.68 10.40
N ARG A 100 11.44 -3.55 11.27
CA ARG A 100 11.35 -5.00 11.01
C ARG A 100 9.91 -5.44 11.22
N PRO A 101 9.06 -5.37 10.20
CA PRO A 101 7.70 -5.88 10.29
C PRO A 101 7.73 -7.40 10.43
N SER A 102 6.78 -7.93 11.20
CA SER A 102 6.58 -9.39 11.33
C SER A 102 5.14 -9.72 11.00
N ASN A 103 4.93 -10.32 9.85
CA ASN A 103 3.66 -10.88 9.41
C ASN A 103 3.94 -11.87 8.26
N TYR A 104 3.32 -13.05 8.31
CA TYR A 104 3.54 -14.11 7.32
C TYR A 104 3.03 -13.78 5.91
N MET A 105 2.11 -12.83 5.81
CA MET A 105 1.59 -12.32 4.53
C MET A 105 2.48 -11.28 3.87
N LEU A 106 3.51 -10.76 4.58
CA LEU A 106 4.37 -9.71 4.06
C LEU A 106 5.66 -10.27 3.46
N ASN A 107 6.02 -9.72 2.31
CA ASN A 107 7.36 -9.78 1.75
C ASN A 107 8.01 -8.37 1.92
N PRO A 108 8.78 -8.13 2.99
CA PRO A 108 9.28 -6.81 3.31
C PRO A 108 10.52 -6.45 2.48
N HIS A 109 10.47 -5.29 1.83
CA HIS A 109 11.60 -4.62 1.22
C HIS A 109 12.07 -3.47 2.09
N TYR A 110 13.30 -2.99 1.90
CA TYR A 110 13.88 -1.97 2.75
C TYR A 110 14.50 -0.84 1.95
N MET A 111 14.28 0.40 2.41
CA MET A 111 14.81 1.60 1.80
C MET A 111 15.32 2.56 2.87
N ASN A 112 16.39 3.31 2.57
CA ASN A 112 16.81 4.41 3.43
C ASN A 112 15.76 5.53 3.43
N LYS A 113 15.67 6.26 4.53
CA LYS A 113 14.63 7.28 4.77
C LYS A 113 14.59 8.35 3.67
N GLU A 114 15.75 8.74 3.14
CA GLU A 114 15.89 9.78 2.11
C GLU A 114 15.20 9.43 0.79
N ARG A 115 15.07 8.14 0.46
CA ARG A 115 14.50 7.65 -0.80
C ARG A 115 13.16 6.96 -0.62
N LEU A 116 12.74 6.75 0.62
CA LEU A 116 11.50 6.02 0.92
C LEU A 116 10.27 6.70 0.35
N ASP A 117 10.19 8.03 0.48
CA ASP A 117 9.00 8.78 0.09
C ASP A 117 8.97 9.18 -1.39
N ILE A 118 10.04 8.87 -2.16
CA ILE A 118 10.09 9.17 -3.59
C ILE A 118 9.09 8.27 -4.33
N GLY A 119 8.15 8.87 -5.03
CA GLY A 119 7.15 8.17 -5.82
C GLY A 119 5.98 7.61 -5.02
N VAL A 120 5.83 7.99 -3.74
CA VAL A 120 4.66 7.61 -2.93
C VAL A 120 3.42 8.33 -3.42
N THR A 121 2.34 7.60 -3.54
CA THR A 121 1.00 8.10 -3.84
C THR A 121 -0.04 7.37 -3.02
N ASN A 122 -1.28 7.83 -3.06
CA ASN A 122 -2.42 7.13 -2.51
C ASN A 122 -3.23 6.51 -3.65
N LYS A 123 -3.65 5.27 -3.47
CA LYS A 123 -4.56 4.59 -4.39
C LYS A 123 -5.86 4.30 -3.67
N GLU A 124 -6.95 4.76 -4.23
CA GLU A 124 -8.29 4.43 -3.79
C GLU A 124 -8.64 2.98 -4.18
N LEU A 125 -9.28 2.26 -3.27
CA LEU A 125 -9.76 0.90 -3.45
C LEU A 125 -11.26 0.91 -3.75
N GLU A 126 -11.79 -0.19 -4.26
CA GLU A 126 -13.20 -0.34 -4.66
C GLU A 126 -14.17 -0.10 -3.49
N ASP A 127 -13.75 -0.39 -2.26
CA ASP A 127 -14.54 -0.15 -1.05
C ASP A 127 -14.50 1.31 -0.54
N GLY A 128 -13.86 2.22 -1.29
CA GLY A 128 -13.68 3.64 -0.94
C GLY A 128 -12.60 3.90 0.11
N THR A 129 -11.84 2.89 0.53
CA THR A 129 -10.64 3.08 1.35
C THR A 129 -9.44 3.44 0.48
N SER A 130 -8.33 3.88 1.09
CA SER A 130 -7.12 4.19 0.35
C SER A 130 -5.86 3.62 1.00
N ILE A 131 -4.89 3.27 0.17
CA ILE A 131 -3.60 2.72 0.58
C ILE A 131 -2.45 3.57 0.08
N LYS A 132 -1.34 3.58 0.83
CA LYS A 132 -0.07 4.15 0.36
C LYS A 132 0.63 3.15 -0.54
N ILE A 133 0.96 3.56 -1.75
CA ILE A 133 1.60 2.72 -2.76
C ILE A 133 2.62 3.55 -3.54
N TYR A 134 3.63 2.93 -4.11
CA TYR A 134 4.47 3.61 -5.09
C TYR A 134 3.74 3.76 -6.42
N ASN A 135 3.96 4.89 -7.12
CA ASN A 135 3.47 5.08 -8.48
C ASN A 135 4.13 4.11 -9.48
N MET A 136 3.61 4.06 -10.71
CA MET A 136 4.09 3.11 -11.72
C MET A 136 5.58 3.25 -11.99
N GLU A 137 6.08 4.46 -12.20
CA GLU A 137 7.47 4.73 -12.55
C GLU A 137 8.43 4.31 -11.45
N ARG A 138 8.05 4.58 -10.19
CA ARG A 138 8.83 4.12 -9.05
C ARG A 138 8.78 2.60 -8.94
N THR A 139 7.64 1.98 -9.17
CA THR A 139 7.47 0.53 -9.15
C THR A 139 8.35 -0.13 -10.20
N ILE A 140 8.37 0.39 -11.43
CA ILE A 140 9.28 -0.09 -12.50
C ILE A 140 10.75 0.06 -12.10
N CYS A 141 11.13 1.17 -11.47
CA CYS A 141 12.50 1.34 -10.96
C CYS A 141 12.86 0.29 -9.90
N ASP A 142 11.94 -0.02 -8.98
CA ASP A 142 12.17 -1.02 -7.93
C ASP A 142 12.30 -2.43 -8.53
N ILE A 143 11.47 -2.79 -9.51
CA ILE A 143 11.56 -4.06 -10.25
C ILE A 143 12.90 -4.19 -10.98
N ILE A 144 13.36 -3.15 -11.65
CA ILE A 144 14.67 -3.15 -12.34
C ILE A 144 15.83 -3.24 -11.34
N ARG A 145 15.76 -2.56 -10.22
CA ARG A 145 16.79 -2.61 -9.18
C ARG A 145 16.92 -4.01 -8.58
N ASP A 146 15.78 -4.64 -8.29
CA ASP A 146 15.72 -5.94 -7.64
C ASP A 146 15.52 -7.12 -8.62
N ARG A 147 15.77 -6.92 -9.93
CA ARG A 147 15.55 -7.88 -11.03
C ARG A 147 16.10 -9.29 -10.79
N ASN A 148 17.20 -9.41 -10.06
CA ASN A 148 17.81 -10.72 -9.77
C ASN A 148 17.03 -11.53 -8.72
N LYS A 149 16.04 -10.91 -8.06
CA LYS A 149 15.19 -11.52 -7.02
C LYS A 149 13.75 -11.72 -7.50
N ILE A 150 13.43 -11.24 -8.68
CA ILE A 150 12.08 -11.24 -9.24
C ILE A 150 12.01 -12.30 -10.34
N ASP A 151 10.90 -13.01 -10.41
CA ASP A 151 10.64 -13.93 -11.49
C ASP A 151 10.77 -13.23 -12.85
N SER A 152 11.53 -13.84 -13.77
CA SER A 152 11.84 -13.25 -15.07
C SER A 152 10.59 -13.01 -15.93
N GLN A 153 9.56 -13.81 -15.80
CA GLN A 153 8.30 -13.64 -16.51
C GLN A 153 7.55 -12.41 -15.98
N ILE A 154 7.45 -12.25 -14.65
CA ILE A 154 6.85 -11.07 -14.02
C ILE A 154 7.62 -9.81 -14.45
N PHE A 155 8.94 -9.84 -14.38
CA PHE A 155 9.80 -8.72 -14.80
C PHE A 155 9.54 -8.31 -16.25
N ASN A 156 9.57 -9.27 -17.19
CA ASN A 156 9.37 -8.98 -18.61
C ASN A 156 7.94 -8.51 -18.92
N THR A 157 6.93 -9.12 -18.27
CA THR A 157 5.53 -8.70 -18.41
C THR A 157 5.35 -7.27 -17.92
N ALA A 158 5.87 -6.94 -16.74
CA ALA A 158 5.74 -5.61 -16.15
C ALA A 158 6.31 -4.52 -17.06
N LEU A 159 7.50 -4.73 -17.62
CA LEU A 159 8.11 -3.76 -18.53
C LEU A 159 7.32 -3.62 -19.84
N LYS A 160 6.87 -4.74 -20.43
CA LYS A 160 6.06 -4.72 -21.67
C LYS A 160 4.72 -3.99 -21.45
N GLU A 161 4.02 -4.33 -20.38
CA GLU A 161 2.73 -3.72 -20.08
C GLU A 161 2.88 -2.23 -19.74
N TYR A 162 3.93 -1.84 -19.01
CA TYR A 162 4.24 -0.43 -18.78
C TYR A 162 4.48 0.32 -20.10
N MET A 163 5.28 -0.23 -21.02
CA MET A 163 5.58 0.42 -22.29
C MET A 163 4.35 0.59 -23.20
N LYS A 164 3.35 -0.28 -23.11
CA LYS A 164 2.09 -0.16 -23.85
C LYS A 164 1.16 0.94 -23.31
N ARG A 165 1.36 1.39 -22.09
CA ARG A 165 0.44 2.36 -21.45
C ARG A 165 0.53 3.74 -22.10
N ASN A 166 -0.62 4.39 -22.24
CA ASN A 166 -0.70 5.77 -22.72
C ASN A 166 -0.43 6.79 -21.62
N ASP A 167 -0.64 6.42 -20.35
CA ASP A 167 -0.44 7.25 -19.16
C ASP A 167 0.95 7.08 -18.52
N LYS A 168 1.88 6.35 -19.17
CA LYS A 168 3.27 6.25 -18.74
C LYS A 168 3.99 7.59 -18.79
N ASN A 169 4.82 7.86 -17.80
CA ASN A 169 5.65 9.06 -17.75
C ASN A 169 7.13 8.71 -17.84
N LEU A 170 7.66 8.66 -19.07
CA LEU A 170 9.05 8.32 -19.31
C LEU A 170 10.03 9.33 -18.71
N ASN A 171 9.68 10.62 -18.66
CA ASN A 171 10.54 11.63 -18.05
C ASN A 171 10.72 11.35 -16.56
N LEU A 172 9.62 11.09 -15.84
CA LEU A 172 9.64 10.74 -14.43
C LEU A 172 10.37 9.41 -14.18
N LEU A 173 10.18 8.42 -15.06
CA LEU A 173 10.90 7.14 -14.98
C LEU A 173 12.43 7.37 -15.09
N TYR A 174 12.89 8.20 -16.01
CA TYR A 174 14.32 8.50 -16.15
C TYR A 174 14.85 9.32 -14.97
N GLU A 175 14.08 10.23 -14.40
CA GLU A 175 14.44 10.95 -13.17
C GLU A 175 14.65 9.98 -12.01
N TYR A 176 13.70 9.07 -11.77
CA TYR A 176 13.84 8.05 -10.74
C TYR A 176 15.01 7.11 -11.00
N ALA A 177 15.22 6.71 -12.25
CA ALA A 177 16.36 5.87 -12.62
C ALA A 177 17.72 6.51 -12.29
N LYS A 178 17.83 7.84 -12.40
CA LYS A 178 19.04 8.58 -11.96
C LYS A 178 19.19 8.53 -10.45
N ILE A 179 18.12 8.81 -9.69
CA ILE A 179 18.12 8.79 -8.23
C ILE A 179 18.50 7.40 -7.69
N PHE A 180 17.96 6.35 -8.29
CA PHE A 180 18.20 4.95 -7.89
C PHE A 180 19.44 4.32 -8.54
N LYS A 181 20.17 5.09 -9.36
CA LYS A 181 21.43 4.67 -10.03
C LYS A 181 21.27 3.46 -10.95
N ILE A 182 20.12 3.35 -11.62
CA ILE A 182 19.79 2.25 -12.55
C ILE A 182 19.66 2.69 -14.00
N SER A 183 20.05 3.93 -14.37
CA SER A 183 19.83 4.51 -15.71
C SER A 183 20.40 3.65 -16.85
N LYS A 184 21.59 3.05 -16.66
CA LYS A 184 22.21 2.19 -17.68
C LYS A 184 21.39 0.92 -17.91
N ILE A 185 20.88 0.32 -16.82
CA ILE A 185 20.10 -0.91 -16.87
C ILE A 185 18.74 -0.63 -17.47
N LEU A 186 18.07 0.45 -17.04
CA LEU A 186 16.80 0.89 -17.62
C LEU A 186 16.93 1.06 -19.14
N LYS A 187 17.94 1.80 -19.60
CA LYS A 187 18.16 2.04 -21.03
C LYS A 187 18.29 0.73 -21.81
N LEU A 188 19.11 -0.22 -21.33
CA LEU A 188 19.28 -1.52 -21.96
C LEU A 188 17.94 -2.27 -22.13
N HIS A 189 17.10 -2.30 -21.10
CA HIS A 189 15.81 -3.00 -21.17
C HIS A 189 14.80 -2.29 -22.07
N LEU A 190 14.78 -0.95 -22.08
CA LEU A 190 13.87 -0.20 -22.97
C LEU A 190 14.27 -0.30 -24.43
N GLU A 191 15.56 -0.35 -24.77
CA GLU A 191 16.05 -0.55 -26.14
C GLU A 191 15.65 -1.92 -26.71
N ILE A 192 15.50 -2.94 -25.88
CA ILE A 192 15.04 -4.28 -26.30
C ILE A 192 13.53 -4.29 -26.58
N LEU A 193 12.76 -3.38 -25.97
CA LEU A 193 11.30 -3.33 -26.06
C LEU A 193 10.78 -2.29 -27.08
N ALA A 194 11.65 -1.43 -27.58
CA ALA A 194 11.33 -0.42 -28.58
C ALA A 194 11.33 -1.02 -30.00
#